data_2d70e74ecd6c2b93ae03f0cd60f76661
#
_entry.id   2d70e74ecd6c2b93ae03f0cd60f76661
#
_cell.length_a   1.000
_cell.length_b   1.000
_cell.length_c   1.000
_cell.angle_alpha   90.00
_cell.angle_beta   90.00
_cell.angle_gamma   90.00
#
_symmetry.space_group_name_H-M   'P 1'
#
loop_
_entity.id
_entity.type
_entity.pdbx_description
1 polymer ?
#
loop_
_entity_poly.entity_id
_entity_poly.type
_entity_poly.pdbx_seq_one_letter_code
_entity_poly.pdbx_strand_id
1 'polypeptide(L)'
;MKPQRPQRNTLCTQKEFPLKDITERIISCAIEVHSILGPGLLENVYEEALSHEFKLRDILYERQKEITLKYKGKVVGKHRIDFMIEDKVIVELKAVEVINKIYEAQLLTYLRATNKRIGLLINFNVDLLKKGIKRLIN
;
A
#
# COMPACT_ATOMS: atom_id res chain seq x y z
N MET A 1 -5.73 -14.11 -33.80
CA MET A 1 -4.53 -13.46 -33.35
C MET A 1 -4.30 -13.67 -31.89
N LYS A 2 -3.13 -14.03 -31.62
CA LYS A 2 -2.76 -14.32 -30.25
C LYS A 2 -2.85 -13.14 -29.31
N PRO A 3 -2.50 -11.92 -29.73
CA PRO A 3 -2.47 -10.81 -28.78
C PRO A 3 -3.81 -10.46 -28.17
N GLN A 4 -4.88 -10.71 -28.88
CA GLN A 4 -6.19 -10.27 -28.39
C GLN A 4 -6.62 -10.99 -27.13
N ARG A 5 -6.36 -12.29 -27.08
CA ARG A 5 -6.79 -13.09 -25.95
C ARG A 5 -6.06 -12.74 -24.67
N PRO A 6 -4.72 -12.63 -24.69
CA PRO A 6 -4.02 -12.18 -23.47
C PRO A 6 -4.42 -10.79 -23.04
N GLN A 7 -4.65 -9.90 -24.01
CA GLN A 7 -5.07 -8.54 -23.67
C GLN A 7 -6.43 -8.54 -23.00
N ARG A 8 -7.33 -9.36 -23.50
CA ARG A 8 -8.67 -9.45 -22.93
C ARG A 8 -8.62 -9.99 -21.51
N ASN A 9 -7.80 -11.02 -21.27
CA ASN A 9 -7.64 -11.57 -19.94
C ASN A 9 -7.02 -10.54 -18.99
N THR A 10 -6.06 -9.78 -19.47
CA THR A 10 -5.44 -8.74 -18.68
C THR A 10 -6.45 -7.69 -18.26
N LEU A 11 -7.32 -7.28 -19.19
CA LEU A 11 -8.34 -6.29 -18.88
C LEU A 11 -9.33 -6.83 -17.84
N CYS A 12 -9.74 -8.07 -17.97
CA CYS A 12 -10.63 -8.68 -16.98
C CYS A 12 -9.98 -8.74 -15.60
N THR A 13 -8.70 -9.11 -15.56
CA THR A 13 -7.95 -9.16 -14.31
C THR A 13 -7.87 -7.79 -13.68
N GLN A 14 -7.58 -6.76 -14.47
CA GLN A 14 -7.49 -5.40 -13.94
C GLN A 14 -8.83 -4.90 -13.45
N LYS A 15 -9.92 -5.34 -14.07
CA LYS A 15 -11.25 -4.95 -13.65
C LYS A 15 -11.60 -5.56 -12.30
N GLU A 16 -11.23 -6.83 -12.07
CA GLU A 16 -11.51 -7.52 -10.82
C GLU A 16 -10.50 -7.17 -9.74
N PHE A 17 -9.22 -7.03 -10.12
CA PHE A 17 -8.13 -6.78 -9.20
C PHE A 17 -7.31 -5.61 -9.71
N PRO A 18 -7.80 -4.37 -9.49
CA PRO A 18 -7.14 -3.20 -10.02
C PRO A 18 -5.71 -3.11 -9.54
N LEU A 19 -4.81 -2.76 -10.45
CA LEU A 19 -3.40 -2.50 -10.16
C LEU A 19 -2.68 -3.69 -9.56
N LYS A 20 -3.07 -4.88 -9.99
CA LYS A 20 -2.53 -6.13 -9.45
C LYS A 20 -1.01 -6.20 -9.57
N ASP A 21 -0.46 -5.79 -10.72
CA ASP A 21 0.99 -5.85 -10.93
C ASP A 21 1.73 -5.00 -9.92
N ILE A 22 1.22 -3.80 -9.66
CA ILE A 22 1.87 -2.90 -8.71
C ILE A 22 1.78 -3.44 -7.29
N THR A 23 0.59 -3.91 -6.89
CA THR A 23 0.42 -4.42 -5.53
C THR A 23 1.27 -5.66 -5.29
N GLU A 24 1.40 -6.54 -6.28
CA GLU A 24 2.24 -7.73 -6.14
C GLU A 24 3.71 -7.36 -5.97
N ARG A 25 4.18 -6.35 -6.69
CA ARG A 25 5.57 -5.90 -6.51
C ARG A 25 5.79 -5.28 -5.14
N ILE A 26 4.83 -4.52 -4.66
CA ILE A 26 4.91 -3.93 -3.32
C ILE A 26 4.94 -5.03 -2.27
N ILE A 27 4.04 -6.00 -2.38
CA ILE A 27 3.97 -7.11 -1.42
C ILE A 27 5.26 -7.93 -1.44
N SER A 28 5.82 -8.16 -2.62
CA SER A 28 7.09 -8.87 -2.75
C SER A 28 8.21 -8.14 -2.02
N CYS A 29 8.27 -6.82 -2.15
CA CYS A 29 9.25 -6.01 -1.43
C CYS A 29 9.05 -6.13 0.08
N ALA A 30 7.81 -6.05 0.54
CA ALA A 30 7.51 -6.13 1.96
C ALA A 30 7.84 -7.51 2.53
N ILE A 31 7.59 -8.56 1.76
CA ILE A 31 7.95 -9.92 2.18
C ILE A 31 9.47 -10.04 2.32
N GLU A 32 10.23 -9.48 1.39
CA GLU A 32 11.69 -9.50 1.47
C GLU A 32 12.17 -8.79 2.73
N VAL A 33 11.65 -7.61 3.01
CA VAL A 33 12.00 -6.86 4.21
C VAL A 33 11.68 -7.69 5.46
N HIS A 34 10.48 -8.25 5.52
CA HIS A 34 10.06 -9.01 6.69
C HIS A 34 10.86 -10.29 6.88
N SER A 35 11.23 -10.96 5.78
CA SER A 35 12.00 -12.20 5.87
C SER A 35 13.40 -11.96 6.45
N ILE A 36 13.96 -10.79 6.23
CA ILE A 36 15.29 -10.45 6.73
C ILE A 36 15.22 -9.88 8.14
N LEU A 37 14.29 -8.94 8.40
CA LEU A 37 14.24 -8.24 9.67
C LEU A 37 13.38 -8.95 10.72
N GLY A 38 12.36 -9.67 10.31
CA GLY A 38 11.44 -10.33 11.23
C GLY A 38 10.49 -9.34 11.92
N PRO A 39 9.62 -9.85 12.80
CA PRO A 39 8.71 -8.99 13.56
C PRO A 39 9.41 -8.35 14.76
N GLY A 40 8.70 -7.41 15.42
CA GLY A 40 9.13 -6.89 16.72
C GLY A 40 9.89 -5.58 16.68
N LEU A 41 10.12 -5.02 15.50
CA LEU A 41 10.86 -3.77 15.39
C LEU A 41 9.88 -2.59 15.34
N LEU A 42 10.44 -1.37 15.47
CA LEU A 42 9.63 -0.17 15.38
C LEU A 42 9.18 0.07 13.93
N GLU A 43 8.06 0.73 13.79
CA GLU A 43 7.43 0.97 12.48
C GLU A 43 8.38 1.69 11.52
N ASN A 44 9.11 2.69 12.01
CA ASN A 44 10.00 3.46 11.15
C ASN A 44 11.17 2.64 10.62
N VAL A 45 11.58 1.58 11.29
CA VAL A 45 12.64 0.69 10.80
C VAL A 45 12.15 -0.01 9.53
N TYR A 46 10.92 -0.50 9.55
CA TYR A 46 10.33 -1.16 8.38
C TYR A 46 10.13 -0.16 7.24
N GLU A 47 9.75 1.06 7.57
CA GLU A 47 9.58 2.09 6.55
C GLU A 47 10.89 2.40 5.85
N GLU A 48 11.98 2.55 6.61
CA GLU A 48 13.31 2.76 6.02
C GLU A 48 13.73 1.59 5.14
N ALA A 49 13.53 0.37 5.63
CA ALA A 49 13.92 -0.81 4.87
C ALA A 49 13.11 -0.96 3.59
N LEU A 50 11.81 -0.71 3.68
CA LEU A 50 10.94 -0.81 2.51
C LEU A 50 11.27 0.25 1.47
N SER A 51 11.56 1.47 1.94
CA SER A 51 12.00 2.54 1.05
C SER A 51 13.27 2.14 0.29
N HIS A 52 14.22 1.53 0.98
CA HIS A 52 15.45 1.06 0.36
C HIS A 52 15.17 -0.05 -0.66
N GLU A 53 14.29 -0.99 -0.30
CA GLU A 53 13.95 -2.08 -1.20
C GLU A 53 13.28 -1.58 -2.47
N PHE A 54 12.40 -0.59 -2.36
CA PHE A 54 11.78 0.05 -3.53
C PHE A 54 12.86 0.62 -4.46
N LYS A 55 13.85 1.30 -3.89
CA LYS A 55 14.95 1.86 -4.70
C LYS A 55 15.75 0.78 -5.39
N LEU A 56 16.05 -0.31 -4.68
CA LEU A 56 16.80 -1.41 -5.27
C LEU A 56 16.07 -2.04 -6.45
N ARG A 57 14.75 -2.01 -6.46
CA ARG A 57 13.94 -2.60 -7.52
C ARG A 57 13.39 -1.58 -8.51
N ASP A 58 13.85 -0.34 -8.44
CA ASP A 58 13.45 0.74 -9.36
C ASP A 58 11.94 0.97 -9.35
N ILE A 59 11.31 0.88 -8.19
CA ILE A 59 9.90 1.19 -8.03
C ILE A 59 9.79 2.66 -7.65
N LEU A 60 9.01 3.42 -8.42
CA LEU A 60 8.79 4.84 -8.16
C LEU A 60 7.84 5.01 -6.99
N TYR A 61 8.20 5.88 -6.06
CA TYR A 61 7.36 6.14 -4.91
C TYR A 61 7.62 7.51 -4.34
N GLU A 62 6.62 8.01 -3.61
CA GLU A 62 6.75 9.18 -2.77
C GLU A 62 6.57 8.73 -1.32
N ARG A 63 7.47 9.16 -0.45
CA ARG A 63 7.45 8.77 0.95
C ARG A 63 6.96 9.93 1.79
N GLN A 64 6.11 9.65 2.79
CA GLN A 64 5.54 10.67 3.69
C GLN A 64 4.88 11.78 2.91
N LYS A 65 4.08 11.38 1.93
CA LYS A 65 3.40 12.32 1.06
C LYS A 65 2.22 12.97 1.79
N GLU A 66 2.17 14.29 1.78
CA GLU A 66 1.09 15.02 2.41
C GLU A 66 -0.16 14.97 1.54
N ILE A 67 -1.30 14.66 2.15
CA ILE A 67 -2.60 14.73 1.51
C ILE A 67 -3.51 15.64 2.34
N THR A 68 -4.52 16.21 1.69
CA THR A 68 -5.47 17.09 2.37
C THR A 68 -6.80 16.39 2.53
N LEU A 69 -7.45 16.64 3.67
CA LEU A 69 -8.79 16.15 3.94
C LEU A 69 -9.73 17.35 3.90
N LYS A 70 -10.83 17.20 3.15
CA LYS A 70 -11.78 18.30 2.99
C LYS A 70 -13.14 17.90 3.51
N TYR A 71 -13.86 18.88 4.04
CA TYR A 71 -15.25 18.74 4.43
C TYR A 71 -16.05 19.85 3.77
N LYS A 72 -16.93 19.46 2.87
CA LYS A 72 -17.79 20.41 2.11
C LYS A 72 -16.96 21.52 1.49
N GLY A 73 -15.85 21.15 0.85
CA GLY A 73 -14.99 22.07 0.13
C GLY A 73 -13.94 22.78 0.96
N LYS A 74 -13.99 22.65 2.29
CA LYS A 74 -13.03 23.30 3.17
C LYS A 74 -11.97 22.29 3.63
N VAL A 75 -10.69 22.68 3.58
CA VAL A 75 -9.64 21.86 4.12
C VAL A 75 -9.77 21.83 5.64
N VAL A 76 -10.00 20.64 6.19
CA VAL A 76 -10.18 20.46 7.64
C VAL A 76 -9.03 19.70 8.27
N GLY A 77 -8.13 19.13 7.47
CA GLY A 77 -6.99 18.43 8.02
C GLY A 77 -6.00 18.04 6.96
N LYS A 78 -4.83 17.60 7.42
CA LYS A 78 -3.77 17.09 6.57
C LYS A 78 -3.22 15.82 7.19
N HIS A 79 -2.75 14.92 6.34
CA HIS A 79 -2.14 13.67 6.79
C HIS A 79 -0.98 13.35 5.88
N ARG A 80 0.05 12.70 6.42
CA ARG A 80 1.16 12.20 5.61
C ARG A 80 1.03 10.69 5.51
N ILE A 81 0.80 10.21 4.30
CA ILE A 81 0.75 8.78 4.04
C ILE A 81 2.17 8.25 3.93
N ASP A 82 2.37 6.99 4.36
CA ASP A 82 3.72 6.44 4.38
C ASP A 82 4.32 6.36 2.98
N PHE A 83 3.58 5.78 2.02
CA PHE A 83 4.04 5.68 0.64
C PHE A 83 2.88 5.85 -0.34
N MET A 84 3.16 6.56 -1.43
CA MET A 84 2.34 6.54 -2.64
C MET A 84 3.19 5.90 -3.72
N ILE A 85 2.77 4.72 -4.20
CA ILE A 85 3.54 3.94 -5.16
C ILE A 85 3.02 4.18 -6.56
N GLU A 86 3.90 4.62 -7.45
CA GLU A 86 3.59 4.83 -8.88
C GLU A 86 2.41 5.78 -9.07
N ASP A 87 2.18 6.66 -8.10
CA ASP A 87 1.03 7.58 -8.07
C ASP A 87 -0.32 6.84 -8.16
N LYS A 88 -0.37 5.59 -7.72
CA LYS A 88 -1.58 4.77 -7.86
C LYS A 88 -1.98 4.01 -6.61
N VAL A 89 -1.04 3.60 -5.78
CA VAL A 89 -1.34 2.76 -4.62
C VAL A 89 -0.82 3.41 -3.36
N ILE A 90 -1.70 3.54 -2.36
CA ILE A 90 -1.31 4.04 -1.05
C ILE A 90 -0.90 2.85 -0.18
N VAL A 91 0.24 2.99 0.49
CA VAL A 91 0.72 1.97 1.42
C VAL A 91 0.86 2.60 2.79
N GLU A 92 0.23 1.98 3.79
CA GLU A 92 0.34 2.38 5.19
C GLU A 92 0.93 1.23 5.99
N LEU A 93 1.95 1.51 6.78
CA LEU A 93 2.65 0.51 7.57
C LEU A 93 2.21 0.57 9.02
N LYS A 94 2.18 -0.59 9.65
CA LYS A 94 1.93 -0.72 11.08
C LYS A 94 2.89 -1.75 11.66
N ALA A 95 3.14 -1.62 12.96
CA ALA A 95 3.90 -2.60 13.72
C ALA A 95 3.18 -2.79 15.06
N VAL A 96 1.99 -3.40 15.00
CA VAL A 96 1.09 -3.53 16.15
C VAL A 96 0.69 -4.99 16.33
N GLU A 97 0.26 -5.34 17.54
CA GLU A 97 -0.14 -6.73 17.81
C GLU A 97 -1.37 -7.13 17.01
N VAL A 98 -2.34 -6.22 16.89
CA VAL A 98 -3.59 -6.49 16.18
C VAL A 98 -3.94 -5.28 15.32
N ILE A 99 -4.27 -5.51 14.05
CA ILE A 99 -4.79 -4.47 13.18
C ILE A 99 -6.22 -4.14 13.64
N ASN A 100 -6.41 -2.91 14.06
CA ASN A 100 -7.72 -2.39 14.44
C ASN A 100 -8.44 -1.95 13.16
N LYS A 101 -9.76 -2.19 13.12
CA LYS A 101 -10.58 -1.79 11.97
C LYS A 101 -10.53 -0.29 11.71
N ILE A 102 -10.21 0.51 12.72
CA ILE A 102 -10.08 1.96 12.53
C ILE A 102 -8.96 2.30 11.53
N TYR A 103 -7.89 1.49 11.49
CA TYR A 103 -6.82 1.70 10.52
C TYR A 103 -7.30 1.46 9.10
N GLU A 104 -8.17 0.48 8.90
CA GLU A 104 -8.75 0.22 7.59
C GLU A 104 -9.65 1.38 7.17
N ALA A 105 -10.48 1.87 8.11
CA ALA A 105 -11.35 3.02 7.85
C ALA A 105 -10.53 4.26 7.48
N GLN A 106 -9.41 4.49 8.18
CA GLN A 106 -8.53 5.61 7.86
C GLN A 106 -7.97 5.51 6.45
N LEU A 107 -7.48 4.32 6.07
CA LEU A 107 -6.92 4.15 4.74
C LEU A 107 -7.98 4.37 3.67
N LEU A 108 -9.21 3.90 3.89
CA LEU A 108 -10.30 4.17 2.95
C LEU A 108 -10.57 5.67 2.83
N THR A 109 -10.51 6.39 3.94
CA THR A 109 -10.66 7.85 3.91
C THR A 109 -9.57 8.49 3.04
N TYR A 110 -8.32 8.05 3.19
CA TYR A 110 -7.22 8.58 2.39
C TYR A 110 -7.37 8.24 0.92
N LEU A 111 -7.85 7.06 0.60
CA LEU A 111 -8.12 6.66 -0.78
C LEU A 111 -9.18 7.56 -1.39
N ARG A 112 -10.26 7.84 -0.65
CA ARG A 112 -11.30 8.74 -1.14
C ARG A 112 -10.79 10.15 -1.32
N ALA A 113 -10.00 10.64 -0.36
CA ALA A 113 -9.47 12.00 -0.41
C ALA A 113 -8.53 12.22 -1.60
N THR A 114 -7.82 11.18 -2.02
CA THR A 114 -6.86 11.26 -3.13
C THR A 114 -7.42 10.72 -4.43
N ASN A 115 -8.64 10.20 -4.41
CA ASN A 115 -9.28 9.58 -5.57
C ASN A 115 -8.46 8.41 -6.11
N LYS A 116 -7.86 7.64 -5.21
CA LYS A 116 -7.12 6.42 -5.57
C LYS A 116 -7.98 5.20 -5.29
N ARG A 117 -7.74 4.15 -6.08
CA ARG A 117 -8.56 2.96 -6.04
C ARG A 117 -8.11 1.93 -5.01
N ILE A 118 -6.82 1.83 -4.77
CA ILE A 118 -6.32 0.71 -4.00
C ILE A 118 -5.31 1.16 -2.95
N GLY A 119 -5.39 0.53 -1.77
CA GLY A 119 -4.44 0.74 -0.71
C GLY A 119 -4.05 -0.57 -0.06
N LEU A 120 -2.86 -0.59 0.48
CA LEU A 120 -2.34 -1.72 1.24
C LEU A 120 -2.04 -1.27 2.65
N LEU A 121 -2.58 -2.00 3.61
CA LEU A 121 -2.26 -1.83 5.01
C LEU A 121 -1.39 -3.02 5.40
N ILE A 122 -0.15 -2.77 5.81
CA ILE A 122 0.83 -3.81 6.04
C ILE A 122 1.30 -3.75 7.48
N ASN A 123 0.99 -4.79 8.25
CA ASN A 123 1.45 -4.92 9.63
C ASN A 123 2.64 -5.87 9.65
N PHE A 124 3.81 -5.36 10.03
CA PHE A 124 5.03 -6.15 10.08
C PHE A 124 5.18 -6.94 11.37
N ASN A 125 4.37 -6.68 12.38
CA ASN A 125 4.50 -7.37 13.66
C ASN A 125 3.70 -8.67 13.68
N VAL A 126 4.02 -9.54 12.72
CA VAL A 126 3.38 -10.85 12.54
C VAL A 126 4.47 -11.88 12.23
N ASP A 127 4.16 -13.15 12.45
CA ASP A 127 5.11 -14.24 12.14
C ASP A 127 5.24 -14.46 10.64
N LEU A 128 4.13 -14.40 9.90
CA LEU A 128 4.13 -14.50 8.44
C LEU A 128 3.51 -13.24 7.88
N LEU A 129 4.23 -12.54 7.03
CA LEU A 129 3.78 -11.22 6.59
C LEU A 129 2.43 -11.25 5.88
N LYS A 130 2.13 -12.30 5.13
CA LYS A 130 0.85 -12.34 4.42
C LYS A 130 -0.35 -12.28 5.37
N LYS A 131 -0.18 -12.64 6.62
CA LYS A 131 -1.23 -12.50 7.62
C LYS A 131 -1.44 -11.04 8.04
N GLY A 132 -0.45 -10.20 7.80
CA GLY A 132 -0.50 -8.79 8.17
C GLY A 132 -0.90 -7.86 7.03
N ILE A 133 -1.24 -8.39 5.87
CA ILE A 133 -1.54 -7.54 4.71
C ILE A 133 -3.04 -7.49 4.49
N LYS A 134 -3.57 -6.26 4.41
CA LYS A 134 -4.94 -6.00 4.04
C LYS A 134 -4.95 -5.16 2.77
N ARG A 135 -5.69 -5.62 1.76
CA ARG A 135 -5.89 -4.87 0.53
C ARG A 135 -7.25 -4.19 0.60
N LEU A 136 -7.27 -2.88 0.43
CA LEU A 136 -8.51 -2.11 0.46
C LEU A 136 -8.77 -1.53 -0.91
N ILE A 137 -10.03 -1.58 -1.33
CA ILE A 137 -10.47 -1.08 -2.63
C ILE A 137 -11.51 -0.01 -2.40
N ASN A 138 -11.30 1.14 -3.03
CA ASN A 138 -12.21 2.27 -2.96
C ASN A 138 -13.15 2.27 -4.15
#